data_4a7f35f46d1d8735c2b3ead5953c14f3
#
_entry.id   4a7f35f46d1d8735c2b3ead5953c14f3
#
_cell.length_a   1.000
_cell.length_b   1.000
_cell.length_c   1.000
_cell.angle_alpha   90.00
_cell.angle_beta   90.00
_cell.angle_gamma   90.00
#
_symmetry.space_group_name_H-M   'P 1'
#
loop_
_entity.id
_entity.type
_entity.pdbx_description
1 polymer ?
#
loop_
_entity_poly.entity_id
_entity_poly.type
_entity_poly.pdbx_seq_one_letter_code
_entity_poly.pdbx_strand_id
1 'polypeptide(L)'
;GHGVTAKVDGKPVAAGNARLMERLGLSAPAVSETGTVVHIAIDGRYAGYLLIADVVKPHSAEAIRALKAAGVRKTVMLTGDAEPVAKAVSAQLGLDEYHAGLLPGDKVDQIETLIAAKKSKENLAFVGDGINDAPVLSRADVGIAMGALGSDAAIEAADVVLMDDDPAKIALAMRIARRTLRIVYENIVFALAVKFACLLLGAIGMA
;
A
#
# COMPACT_ATOMS: atom_id res chain seq x y z
N GLY A 1 15.93 23.77 3.99
CA GLY A 1 17.38 23.96 3.91
C GLY A 1 17.91 23.63 2.52
N HIS A 2 19.15 24.08 2.20
CA HIS A 2 19.72 23.82 0.87
C HIS A 2 20.67 22.61 0.86
N GLY A 3 20.97 22.04 2.05
CA GLY A 3 21.87 20.92 2.23
C GLY A 3 22.72 21.05 3.48
N VAL A 4 23.71 20.18 3.62
CA VAL A 4 24.65 20.09 4.75
C VAL A 4 26.08 20.13 4.23
N THR A 5 26.99 20.64 5.10
CA THR A 5 28.44 20.59 4.88
C THR A 5 29.10 19.96 6.10
N ALA A 6 30.03 19.05 5.90
CA ALA A 6 30.76 18.36 6.96
C ALA A 6 32.22 18.10 6.55
N LYS A 7 33.06 17.74 7.49
CA LYS A 7 34.38 17.16 7.22
C LYS A 7 34.31 15.64 7.38
N VAL A 8 34.68 14.91 6.33
CA VAL A 8 34.75 13.43 6.32
C VAL A 8 36.19 13.06 5.98
N ASP A 9 36.87 12.35 6.87
CA ASP A 9 38.29 11.99 6.74
C ASP A 9 39.20 13.20 6.44
N GLY A 10 38.93 14.32 7.10
CA GLY A 10 39.67 15.56 6.94
C GLY A 10 39.32 16.38 5.71
N LYS A 11 38.52 15.88 4.78
CA LYS A 11 38.11 16.57 3.56
C LYS A 11 36.75 17.25 3.74
N PRO A 12 36.59 18.49 3.27
CA PRO A 12 35.29 19.16 3.28
C PRO A 12 34.35 18.47 2.25
N VAL A 13 33.19 18.06 2.71
CA VAL A 13 32.12 17.45 1.90
C VAL A 13 30.87 18.30 2.02
N ALA A 14 30.25 18.61 0.89
CA ALA A 14 28.94 19.26 0.85
C ALA A 14 27.94 18.35 0.11
N ALA A 15 26.75 18.17 0.69
CA ALA A 15 25.65 17.41 0.08
C ALA A 15 24.36 18.24 0.13
N GLY A 16 23.69 18.43 -1.01
CA GLY A 16 22.48 19.23 -1.05
C GLY A 16 21.92 19.43 -2.45
N ASN A 17 20.99 20.37 -2.59
CA ASN A 17 20.36 20.70 -3.87
C ASN A 17 21.27 21.56 -4.77
N ALA A 18 20.85 21.79 -6.01
CA ALA A 18 21.60 22.61 -6.97
C ALA A 18 21.94 24.01 -6.43
N ARG A 19 21.05 24.63 -5.63
CA ARG A 19 21.29 25.94 -5.00
C ARG A 19 22.48 25.94 -4.04
N LEU A 20 22.73 24.81 -3.35
CA LEU A 20 23.92 24.66 -2.50
C LEU A 20 25.17 24.64 -3.38
N MET A 21 25.16 23.94 -4.49
CA MET A 21 26.30 23.90 -5.44
C MET A 21 26.59 25.28 -6.02
N GLU A 22 25.57 26.02 -6.44
CA GLU A 22 25.71 27.41 -6.90
C GLU A 22 26.36 28.34 -5.84
N ARG A 23 25.93 28.21 -4.58
CA ARG A 23 26.52 28.95 -3.45
C ARG A 23 27.98 28.61 -3.19
N LEU A 24 28.42 27.42 -3.57
CA LEU A 24 29.81 26.99 -3.49
C LEU A 24 30.59 27.30 -4.76
N GLY A 25 29.97 27.98 -5.72
CA GLY A 25 30.60 28.34 -7.02
C GLY A 25 30.77 27.13 -7.96
N LEU A 26 29.99 26.04 -7.72
CA LEU A 26 30.07 24.83 -8.50
C LEU A 26 28.85 24.70 -9.44
N SER A 27 29.10 24.27 -10.67
CA SER A 27 28.06 23.97 -11.64
C SER A 27 27.56 22.52 -11.39
N ALA A 28 26.27 22.38 -11.09
CA ALA A 28 25.61 21.09 -10.98
C ALA A 28 24.87 20.79 -12.29
N PRO A 29 25.02 19.58 -12.88
CA PRO A 29 24.27 19.22 -14.08
C PRO A 29 22.78 19.14 -13.80
N ALA A 30 21.96 19.50 -14.79
CA ALA A 30 20.53 19.24 -14.72
C ALA A 30 20.29 17.72 -14.83
N VAL A 31 19.52 17.17 -13.88
CA VAL A 31 19.15 15.76 -13.85
C VAL A 31 17.71 15.66 -14.32
N SER A 32 17.47 14.88 -15.38
CA SER A 32 16.14 14.70 -15.99
C SER A 32 15.34 13.57 -15.35
N GLU A 33 15.95 12.79 -14.47
CA GLU A 33 15.34 11.65 -13.82
C GLU A 33 14.40 12.10 -12.70
N THR A 34 13.30 11.38 -12.54
CA THR A 34 12.28 11.68 -11.52
C THR A 34 12.76 11.20 -10.15
N GLY A 35 12.89 12.14 -9.20
CA GLY A 35 13.32 11.83 -7.84
C GLY A 35 13.93 13.05 -7.14
N THR A 36 14.38 12.86 -5.91
CA THR A 36 15.12 13.88 -5.17
C THR A 36 16.61 13.76 -5.49
N VAL A 37 17.15 14.79 -6.13
CA VAL A 37 18.57 14.84 -6.49
C VAL A 37 19.35 15.50 -5.36
N VAL A 38 20.35 14.79 -4.84
CA VAL A 38 21.32 15.30 -3.86
C VAL A 38 22.68 15.38 -4.54
N HIS A 39 23.11 16.59 -4.88
CA HIS A 39 24.44 16.84 -5.43
C HIS A 39 25.50 16.78 -4.34
N ILE A 40 26.68 16.25 -4.67
CA ILE A 40 27.80 16.08 -3.76
C ILE A 40 29.03 16.81 -4.30
N ALA A 41 29.65 17.58 -3.42
CA ALA A 41 30.95 18.19 -3.68
C ALA A 41 31.94 17.73 -2.60
N ILE A 42 33.16 17.41 -3.01
CA ILE A 42 34.27 16.98 -2.15
C ILE A 42 35.47 17.86 -2.46
N ASP A 43 36.07 18.43 -1.41
CA ASP A 43 37.28 19.27 -1.55
C ASP A 43 37.10 20.44 -2.50
N GLY A 44 35.92 21.07 -2.50
CA GLY A 44 35.60 22.19 -3.35
C GLY A 44 35.36 21.82 -4.83
N ARG A 45 35.25 20.55 -5.16
CA ARG A 45 34.96 20.06 -6.52
C ARG A 45 33.68 19.27 -6.56
N TYR A 46 32.90 19.45 -7.63
CA TYR A 46 31.70 18.62 -7.85
C TYR A 46 32.10 17.18 -8.07
N ALA A 47 31.57 16.27 -7.24
CA ALA A 47 31.89 14.83 -7.26
C ALA A 47 30.83 13.99 -7.97
N GLY A 48 29.56 14.44 -7.97
CA GLY A 48 28.46 13.72 -8.57
C GLY A 48 27.13 14.02 -7.88
N TYR A 49 26.14 13.16 -8.11
CA TYR A 49 24.84 13.26 -7.43
C TYR A 49 24.35 11.88 -7.00
N LEU A 50 23.49 11.87 -6.00
CA LEU A 50 22.66 10.75 -5.63
C LEU A 50 21.22 11.05 -6.05
N LEU A 51 20.60 10.14 -6.74
CA LEU A 51 19.18 10.17 -7.02
C LEU A 51 18.46 9.33 -5.99
N ILE A 52 17.59 9.96 -5.19
CA ILE A 52 16.70 9.29 -4.26
C ILE A 52 15.35 9.24 -4.94
N ALA A 53 14.94 8.05 -5.35
CA ALA A 53 13.66 7.80 -5.96
C ALA A 53 12.99 6.63 -5.26
N ASP A 54 11.69 6.75 -5.05
CA ASP A 54 10.91 5.63 -4.57
C ASP A 54 10.85 4.56 -5.67
N VAL A 55 11.18 3.35 -5.29
CA VAL A 55 11.17 2.20 -6.19
C VAL A 55 9.95 1.34 -5.83
N VAL A 56 9.17 1.03 -6.84
CA VAL A 56 8.08 0.06 -6.70
C VAL A 56 8.66 -1.27 -6.21
N LYS A 57 8.10 -1.80 -5.12
CA LYS A 57 8.56 -3.08 -4.54
C LYS A 57 8.54 -4.19 -5.58
N PRO A 58 9.54 -5.08 -5.58
CA PRO A 58 9.53 -6.27 -6.42
C PRO A 58 8.19 -7.03 -6.25
N HIS A 59 7.69 -7.62 -7.33
CA HIS A 59 6.43 -8.38 -7.35
C HIS A 59 5.13 -7.59 -7.14
N SER A 60 5.15 -6.25 -6.94
CA SER A 60 3.92 -5.46 -6.77
C SER A 60 2.97 -5.58 -7.97
N ALA A 61 3.50 -5.54 -9.19
CA ALA A 61 2.67 -5.74 -10.39
C ALA A 61 2.06 -7.15 -10.47
N GLU A 62 2.79 -8.17 -9.99
CA GLU A 62 2.28 -9.54 -9.90
C GLU A 62 1.19 -9.65 -8.84
N ALA A 63 1.36 -8.97 -7.71
CA ALA A 63 0.37 -8.90 -6.65
C ALA A 63 -0.95 -8.28 -7.16
N ILE A 64 -0.88 -7.17 -7.90
CA ILE A 64 -2.07 -6.54 -8.51
C ILE A 64 -2.76 -7.50 -9.49
N ARG A 65 -2.00 -8.20 -10.33
CA ARG A 65 -2.57 -9.24 -11.22
C ARG A 65 -3.23 -10.36 -10.44
N ALA A 66 -2.61 -10.83 -9.35
CA ALA A 66 -3.17 -11.87 -8.49
C ALA A 66 -4.46 -11.43 -7.79
N LEU A 67 -4.55 -10.16 -7.35
CA LEU A 67 -5.77 -9.58 -6.81
C LEU A 67 -6.91 -9.55 -7.84
N LYS A 68 -6.63 -9.09 -9.05
CA LYS A 68 -7.61 -9.10 -10.16
C LYS A 68 -8.06 -10.53 -10.49
N ALA A 69 -7.14 -11.49 -10.55
CA ALA A 69 -7.47 -12.90 -10.73
C ALA A 69 -8.29 -13.49 -9.56
N ALA A 70 -8.07 -12.98 -8.34
CA ALA A 70 -8.87 -13.34 -7.17
C ALA A 70 -10.26 -12.65 -7.15
N GLY A 71 -10.61 -11.84 -8.15
CA GLY A 71 -11.93 -11.24 -8.33
C GLY A 71 -12.05 -9.81 -7.80
N VAL A 72 -10.92 -9.13 -7.52
CA VAL A 72 -10.92 -7.67 -7.29
C VAL A 72 -11.28 -6.98 -8.61
N ARG A 73 -12.33 -6.18 -8.61
CA ARG A 73 -12.88 -5.56 -9.81
C ARG A 73 -12.19 -4.26 -10.17
N LYS A 74 -11.76 -3.50 -9.19
CA LYS A 74 -11.13 -2.20 -9.37
C LYS A 74 -9.99 -2.04 -8.37
N THR A 75 -8.87 -1.56 -8.87
CA THR A 75 -7.67 -1.24 -8.08
C THR A 75 -7.40 0.25 -8.19
N VAL A 76 -7.32 0.93 -7.04
CA VAL A 76 -7.15 2.39 -6.96
C VAL A 76 -5.93 2.69 -6.09
N MET A 77 -5.10 3.63 -6.52
CA MET A 77 -3.97 4.12 -5.72
C MET A 77 -4.29 5.51 -5.18
N LEU A 78 -4.10 5.72 -3.88
CA LEU A 78 -4.18 7.01 -3.21
C LEU A 78 -2.79 7.41 -2.73
N THR A 79 -2.22 8.46 -3.31
CA THR A 79 -0.85 8.87 -3.00
C THR A 79 -0.72 10.37 -2.77
N GLY A 80 0.23 10.76 -1.90
CA GLY A 80 0.67 12.14 -1.74
C GLY A 80 1.67 12.61 -2.80
N ASP A 81 2.14 11.70 -3.66
CA ASP A 81 3.11 12.02 -4.70
C ASP A 81 2.52 12.93 -5.78
N ALA A 82 3.42 13.60 -6.51
CA ALA A 82 3.03 14.44 -7.63
C ALA A 82 2.43 13.61 -8.78
N GLU A 83 1.49 14.22 -9.50
CA GLU A 83 0.76 13.62 -10.64
C GLU A 83 1.62 12.83 -11.64
N PRO A 84 2.80 13.32 -12.10
CA PRO A 84 3.62 12.57 -13.05
C PRO A 84 4.15 11.25 -12.48
N VAL A 85 4.50 11.24 -11.18
CA VAL A 85 5.00 10.04 -10.47
C VAL A 85 3.88 9.03 -10.31
N ALA A 86 2.74 9.48 -9.79
CA ALA A 86 1.56 8.65 -9.59
C ALA A 86 1.10 7.99 -10.89
N LYS A 87 1.07 8.75 -11.98
CA LYS A 87 0.73 8.25 -13.32
C LYS A 87 1.68 7.15 -13.79
N ALA A 88 2.99 7.37 -13.64
CA ALA A 88 4.00 6.40 -14.05
C ALA A 88 3.89 5.09 -13.23
N VAL A 89 3.76 5.19 -11.91
CA VAL A 89 3.61 4.05 -11.01
C VAL A 89 2.31 3.29 -11.28
N SER A 90 1.19 4.01 -11.45
CA SER A 90 -0.11 3.40 -11.78
C SER A 90 -0.05 2.60 -13.08
N ALA A 91 0.58 3.15 -14.13
CA ALA A 91 0.77 2.45 -15.41
C ALA A 91 1.68 1.23 -15.26
N GLN A 92 2.78 1.33 -14.51
CA GLN A 92 3.71 0.24 -14.25
C GLN A 92 3.04 -0.93 -13.51
N LEU A 93 2.17 -0.62 -12.53
CA LEU A 93 1.45 -1.62 -11.74
C LEU A 93 0.20 -2.17 -12.44
N GLY A 94 -0.30 -1.50 -13.47
CA GLY A 94 -1.54 -1.85 -14.15
C GLY A 94 -2.77 -1.61 -13.30
N LEU A 95 -2.78 -0.49 -12.55
CA LEU A 95 -3.92 -0.05 -11.74
C LEU A 95 -5.01 0.54 -12.63
N ASP A 96 -6.25 0.51 -12.13
CA ASP A 96 -7.40 0.99 -12.89
C ASP A 96 -7.63 2.49 -12.70
N GLU A 97 -7.21 3.04 -11.55
CA GLU A 97 -7.37 4.44 -11.19
C GLU A 97 -6.29 4.88 -10.20
N TYR A 98 -5.98 6.16 -10.16
CA TYR A 98 -5.12 6.75 -9.15
C TYR A 98 -5.56 8.18 -8.82
N HIS A 99 -5.26 8.61 -7.58
CA HIS A 99 -5.42 9.97 -7.11
C HIS A 99 -4.10 10.43 -6.50
N ALA A 100 -3.57 11.55 -6.99
CA ALA A 100 -2.25 12.08 -6.66
C ALA A 100 -2.35 13.35 -5.81
N GLY A 101 -1.25 13.72 -5.16
CA GLY A 101 -1.14 14.98 -4.40
C GLY A 101 -2.05 15.05 -3.17
N LEU A 102 -2.49 13.91 -2.64
CA LEU A 102 -3.43 13.85 -1.53
C LEU A 102 -2.75 14.12 -0.19
N LEU A 103 -3.34 14.99 0.60
CA LEU A 103 -3.04 15.10 2.03
C LEU A 103 -3.72 13.96 2.82
N PRO A 104 -3.33 13.70 4.06
CA PRO A 104 -3.96 12.62 4.86
C PRO A 104 -5.48 12.75 4.98
N GLY A 105 -6.03 13.97 5.11
CA GLY A 105 -7.47 14.22 5.12
C GLY A 105 -8.15 13.89 3.79
N ASP A 106 -7.52 14.27 2.68
CA ASP A 106 -8.06 14.04 1.34
C ASP A 106 -8.17 12.53 1.03
N LYS A 107 -7.27 11.70 1.59
CA LYS A 107 -7.36 10.25 1.46
C LYS A 107 -8.64 9.70 2.09
N VAL A 108 -9.04 10.22 3.25
CA VAL A 108 -10.30 9.83 3.92
C VAL A 108 -11.50 10.20 3.06
N ASP A 109 -11.54 11.43 2.52
CA ASP A 109 -12.63 11.89 1.66
C ASP A 109 -12.73 11.05 0.38
N GLN A 110 -11.59 10.65 -0.20
CA GLN A 110 -11.56 9.76 -1.36
C GLN A 110 -12.12 8.37 -1.03
N ILE A 111 -11.77 7.80 0.12
CA ILE A 111 -12.33 6.52 0.56
C ILE A 111 -13.84 6.63 0.76
N GLU A 112 -14.35 7.68 1.38
CA GLU A 112 -15.79 7.89 1.54
C GLU A 112 -16.50 8.00 0.18
N THR A 113 -15.90 8.70 -0.77
CA THR A 113 -16.39 8.80 -2.15
C THR A 113 -16.45 7.42 -2.83
N LEU A 114 -15.39 6.62 -2.69
CA LEU A 114 -15.33 5.25 -3.25
C LEU A 114 -16.36 4.32 -2.58
N ILE A 115 -16.55 4.44 -1.25
CA ILE A 115 -17.58 3.70 -0.52
C ILE A 115 -18.98 4.07 -1.01
N ALA A 116 -19.25 5.34 -1.21
CA ALA A 116 -20.55 5.81 -1.71
C ALA A 116 -20.83 5.33 -3.15
N ALA A 117 -19.79 5.19 -3.97
CA ALA A 117 -19.91 4.76 -5.36
C ALA A 117 -20.00 3.24 -5.55
N LYS A 118 -19.66 2.43 -4.53
CA LYS A 118 -19.69 0.96 -4.62
C LYS A 118 -21.12 0.42 -4.66
N LYS A 119 -21.29 -0.76 -5.27
CA LYS A 119 -22.58 -1.47 -5.27
C LYS A 119 -22.82 -2.15 -3.91
N SER A 120 -24.09 -2.41 -3.58
CA SER A 120 -24.50 -2.96 -2.28
C SER A 120 -23.87 -4.29 -1.85
N LYS A 121 -23.30 -5.04 -2.80
CA LYS A 121 -22.61 -6.32 -2.56
C LYS A 121 -21.09 -6.25 -2.71
N GLU A 122 -20.54 -5.07 -2.88
CA GLU A 122 -19.10 -4.83 -3.01
C GLU A 122 -18.55 -4.33 -1.68
N ASN A 123 -17.34 -4.78 -1.35
CA ASN A 123 -16.58 -4.29 -0.22
C ASN A 123 -15.36 -3.54 -0.73
N LEU A 124 -15.02 -2.45 -0.07
CA LEU A 124 -13.82 -1.68 -0.29
C LEU A 124 -12.77 -2.12 0.73
N ALA A 125 -11.64 -2.62 0.25
CA ALA A 125 -10.47 -2.86 1.10
C ALA A 125 -9.46 -1.74 0.90
N PHE A 126 -8.92 -1.21 1.99
CA PHE A 126 -7.81 -0.28 1.98
C PHE A 126 -6.56 -0.95 2.53
N VAL A 127 -5.44 -0.76 1.84
CA VAL A 127 -4.13 -1.30 2.22
C VAL A 127 -3.19 -0.15 2.50
N GLY A 128 -2.64 -0.10 3.70
CA GLY A 128 -1.70 0.94 4.13
C GLY A 128 -0.63 0.40 5.06
N ASP A 129 0.47 1.12 5.22
CA ASP A 129 1.63 0.71 6.01
C ASP A 129 2.00 1.71 7.12
N GLY A 130 1.38 2.88 7.14
CA GLY A 130 1.78 4.01 7.95
C GLY A 130 0.80 4.48 9.01
N ILE A 131 1.34 5.23 9.98
CA ILE A 131 0.57 5.92 11.03
C ILE A 131 -0.49 6.85 10.42
N ASN A 132 -0.14 7.49 9.30
CA ASN A 132 -1.01 8.45 8.61
C ASN A 132 -2.22 7.78 7.93
N ASP A 133 -2.17 6.47 7.75
CA ASP A 133 -3.23 5.71 7.09
C ASP A 133 -4.23 5.09 8.10
N ALA A 134 -3.98 5.16 9.41
CA ALA A 134 -4.87 4.63 10.44
C ALA A 134 -6.33 5.15 10.33
N PRO A 135 -6.58 6.47 10.09
CA PRO A 135 -7.95 6.95 9.89
C PRO A 135 -8.62 6.39 8.63
N VAL A 136 -7.84 6.08 7.60
CA VAL A 136 -8.32 5.52 6.33
C VAL A 136 -8.59 4.02 6.49
N LEU A 137 -7.70 3.29 7.18
CA LEU A 137 -7.86 1.87 7.50
C LEU A 137 -9.17 1.61 8.25
N SER A 138 -9.48 2.42 9.27
CA SER A 138 -10.70 2.27 10.06
C SER A 138 -12.00 2.67 9.32
N ARG A 139 -11.90 3.40 8.21
CA ARG A 139 -13.05 3.82 7.41
C ARG A 139 -13.42 2.84 6.30
N ALA A 140 -12.47 2.06 5.81
CA ALA A 140 -12.71 1.05 4.80
C ALA A 140 -13.63 -0.08 5.32
N ASP A 141 -14.30 -0.82 4.43
CA ASP A 141 -15.02 -2.03 4.85
C ASP A 141 -14.07 -3.13 5.34
N VAL A 142 -12.82 -3.12 4.87
CA VAL A 142 -11.73 -3.97 5.33
C VAL A 142 -10.44 -3.17 5.30
N GLY A 143 -9.88 -2.87 6.47
CA GLY A 143 -8.57 -2.25 6.63
C GLY A 143 -7.48 -3.32 6.69
N ILE A 144 -6.44 -3.19 5.87
CA ILE A 144 -5.30 -4.12 5.82
C ILE A 144 -4.02 -3.33 6.10
N ALA A 145 -3.38 -3.59 7.24
CA ALA A 145 -2.07 -3.02 7.56
C ALA A 145 -0.95 -3.94 7.05
N MET A 146 0.09 -3.35 6.46
CA MET A 146 1.27 -4.06 5.94
C MET A 146 2.53 -3.67 6.69
N GLY A 147 3.39 -4.66 6.94
CA GLY A 147 4.71 -4.50 7.54
C GLY A 147 4.73 -4.73 9.06
N ALA A 148 5.63 -5.59 9.52
CA ALA A 148 5.82 -5.91 10.95
C ALA A 148 6.26 -4.72 11.80
N LEU A 149 6.75 -3.64 11.17
CA LEU A 149 7.16 -2.38 11.79
C LEU A 149 6.11 -1.28 11.57
N GLY A 150 4.91 -1.66 11.09
CA GLY A 150 3.78 -0.75 11.02
C GLY A 150 3.55 -0.12 12.39
N SER A 151 3.13 1.14 12.42
CA SER A 151 2.84 1.79 13.70
C SER A 151 1.77 1.01 14.45
N ASP A 152 1.89 0.96 15.77
CA ASP A 152 0.88 0.37 16.65
C ASP A 152 -0.52 0.90 16.29
N ALA A 153 -0.62 2.17 15.92
CA ALA A 153 -1.88 2.79 15.50
C ALA A 153 -2.46 2.19 14.20
N ALA A 154 -1.63 1.85 13.21
CA ALA A 154 -2.11 1.20 11.99
C ALA A 154 -2.54 -0.24 12.25
N ILE A 155 -1.80 -0.95 13.11
CA ILE A 155 -2.13 -2.32 13.54
C ILE A 155 -3.46 -2.33 14.29
N GLU A 156 -3.68 -1.37 15.20
CA GLU A 156 -4.91 -1.25 15.98
C GLU A 156 -6.12 -0.86 15.12
N ALA A 157 -5.91 -0.09 14.06
CA ALA A 157 -6.97 0.37 13.16
C ALA A 157 -7.35 -0.64 12.05
N ALA A 158 -6.54 -1.69 11.84
CA ALA A 158 -6.72 -2.63 10.75
C ALA A 158 -7.50 -3.88 11.18
N ASP A 159 -8.33 -4.41 10.26
CA ASP A 159 -9.00 -5.71 10.44
C ASP A 159 -8.06 -6.88 10.14
N VAL A 160 -7.06 -6.66 9.29
CA VAL A 160 -6.06 -7.66 8.87
C VAL A 160 -4.68 -7.04 8.94
N VAL A 161 -3.75 -7.76 9.58
CA VAL A 161 -2.34 -7.34 9.64
C VAL A 161 -1.49 -8.37 8.90
N LEU A 162 -0.75 -7.90 7.90
CA LEU A 162 0.26 -8.68 7.20
C LEU A 162 1.62 -8.36 7.81
N MET A 163 2.21 -9.35 8.48
CA MET A 163 3.45 -9.18 9.26
C MET A 163 4.68 -8.88 8.39
N ASP A 164 4.61 -9.20 7.12
CA ASP A 164 5.64 -8.90 6.15
C ASP A 164 5.14 -7.95 5.06
N ASP A 165 6.10 -7.36 4.39
CA ASP A 165 5.91 -6.26 3.45
C ASP A 165 5.67 -6.77 2.01
N ASP A 166 5.03 -7.96 1.88
CA ASP A 166 4.76 -8.61 0.61
C ASP A 166 3.29 -8.46 0.19
N PRO A 167 2.98 -7.61 -0.80
CA PRO A 167 1.60 -7.38 -1.26
C PRO A 167 0.96 -8.62 -1.91
N ALA A 168 1.74 -9.62 -2.34
CA ALA A 168 1.20 -10.88 -2.87
C ALA A 168 0.41 -11.67 -1.82
N LYS A 169 0.69 -11.45 -0.55
CA LYS A 169 -0.02 -12.12 0.56
C LYS A 169 -1.46 -11.66 0.74
N ILE A 170 -1.83 -10.50 0.24
CA ILE A 170 -3.23 -10.06 0.24
C ILE A 170 -4.11 -11.05 -0.55
N ALA A 171 -3.66 -11.43 -1.76
CA ALA A 171 -4.38 -12.42 -2.57
C ALA A 171 -4.42 -13.81 -1.91
N LEU A 172 -3.38 -14.19 -1.16
CA LEU A 172 -3.35 -15.41 -0.36
C LEU A 172 -4.38 -15.34 0.78
N ALA A 173 -4.40 -14.24 1.54
CA ALA A 173 -5.36 -14.03 2.62
C ALA A 173 -6.81 -14.13 2.12
N MET A 174 -7.12 -13.52 0.97
CA MET A 174 -8.44 -13.63 0.34
C MET A 174 -8.82 -15.09 0.01
N ARG A 175 -7.87 -15.89 -0.50
CA ARG A 175 -8.12 -17.33 -0.78
C ARG A 175 -8.38 -18.12 0.49
N ILE A 176 -7.59 -17.87 1.54
CA ILE A 176 -7.75 -18.51 2.85
C ILE A 176 -9.13 -18.18 3.42
N ALA A 177 -9.51 -16.89 3.45
CA ALA A 177 -10.80 -16.45 3.95
C ALA A 177 -11.97 -17.12 3.23
N ARG A 178 -11.93 -17.20 1.89
CA ARG A 178 -12.97 -17.89 1.10
C ARG A 178 -13.05 -19.37 1.39
N ARG A 179 -11.90 -20.03 1.57
CA ARG A 179 -11.87 -21.45 1.92
C ARG A 179 -12.44 -21.69 3.31
N THR A 180 -12.09 -20.86 4.28
CA THR A 180 -12.63 -20.90 5.63
C THR A 180 -14.15 -20.75 5.63
N LEU A 181 -14.67 -19.74 4.94
CA LEU A 181 -16.13 -19.56 4.81
C LEU A 181 -16.82 -20.78 4.20
N ARG A 182 -16.23 -21.38 3.16
CA ARG A 182 -16.77 -22.62 2.57
C ARG A 182 -16.88 -23.74 3.60
N ILE A 183 -15.81 -23.98 4.36
CA ILE A 183 -15.80 -25.01 5.43
C ILE A 183 -16.88 -24.71 6.49
N VAL A 184 -17.06 -23.44 6.87
CA VAL A 184 -18.11 -23.04 7.81
C VAL A 184 -19.49 -23.38 7.26
N TYR A 185 -19.77 -23.03 5.99
CA TYR A 185 -21.07 -23.38 5.37
C TYR A 185 -21.27 -24.87 5.25
N GLU A 186 -20.26 -25.64 4.84
CA GLU A 186 -20.33 -27.10 4.78
C GLU A 186 -20.67 -27.71 6.15
N ASN A 187 -20.03 -27.23 7.22
CA ASN A 187 -20.31 -27.67 8.58
C ASN A 187 -21.73 -27.31 9.04
N ILE A 188 -22.21 -26.12 8.74
CA ILE A 188 -23.59 -25.72 9.09
C ILE A 188 -24.60 -26.60 8.36
N VAL A 189 -24.42 -26.79 7.05
CA VAL A 189 -25.33 -27.64 6.26
C VAL A 189 -25.32 -29.07 6.77
N PHE A 190 -24.14 -29.62 7.05
CA PHE A 190 -24.01 -30.98 7.61
C PHE A 190 -24.72 -31.11 8.97
N ALA A 191 -24.48 -30.18 9.89
CA ALA A 191 -25.11 -30.20 11.21
C ALA A 191 -26.65 -30.12 11.13
N LEU A 192 -27.16 -29.24 10.26
CA LEU A 192 -28.62 -29.14 10.03
C LEU A 192 -29.19 -30.40 9.39
N ALA A 193 -28.49 -30.99 8.40
CA ALA A 193 -28.92 -32.23 7.76
C ALA A 193 -29.03 -33.37 8.76
N VAL A 194 -28.03 -33.55 9.62
CA VAL A 194 -28.06 -34.58 10.69
C VAL A 194 -29.20 -34.30 11.64
N LYS A 195 -29.39 -33.06 12.09
CA LYS A 195 -30.51 -32.70 12.99
C LYS A 195 -31.86 -32.98 12.37
N PHE A 196 -32.07 -32.61 11.11
CA PHE A 196 -33.35 -32.91 10.42
C PHE A 196 -33.55 -34.39 10.19
N ALA A 197 -32.51 -35.16 9.89
CA ALA A 197 -32.60 -36.62 9.77
C ALA A 197 -33.02 -37.28 11.09
N CYS A 198 -32.42 -36.87 12.21
CA CYS A 198 -32.81 -37.37 13.54
C CYS A 198 -34.26 -37.02 13.89
N LEU A 199 -34.70 -35.77 13.59
CA LEU A 199 -36.09 -35.37 13.83
C LEU A 199 -37.08 -36.16 12.99
N LEU A 200 -36.77 -36.45 11.72
CA LEU A 200 -37.58 -37.29 10.84
C LEU A 200 -37.68 -38.73 11.37
N LEU A 201 -36.54 -39.32 11.75
CA LEU A 201 -36.53 -40.68 12.33
C LEU A 201 -37.37 -40.77 13.62
N GLY A 202 -37.27 -39.77 14.49
CA GLY A 202 -38.11 -39.68 15.67
C GLY A 202 -39.61 -39.51 15.36
N ALA A 203 -39.95 -38.71 14.33
CA ALA A 203 -41.34 -38.49 13.92
C ALA A 203 -42.02 -39.74 13.34
N ILE A 204 -41.25 -40.64 12.71
CA ILE A 204 -41.75 -41.93 12.18
C ILE A 204 -41.60 -43.09 13.15
N GLY A 205 -41.22 -42.83 14.40
CA GLY A 205 -41.12 -43.83 15.46
C GLY A 205 -39.97 -44.83 15.30
N MET A 206 -38.91 -44.47 14.57
CA MET A 206 -37.71 -45.29 14.35
C MET A 206 -36.52 -44.88 15.25
N ALA A 207 -36.74 -43.97 16.20
CA ALA A 207 -35.71 -43.55 17.16
C ALA A 207 -36.25 -43.63 18.60
#